data_9f2ff1dc4aff9729800a6ed4199bf310
#
_entry.id   9f2ff1dc4aff9729800a6ed4199bf310
#
_cell.length_a   1.000
_cell.length_b   1.000
_cell.length_c   1.000
_cell.angle_alpha   90.00
_cell.angle_beta   90.00
_cell.angle_gamma   90.00
#
_symmetry.space_group_name_H-M   'P 1'
#
loop_
_entity.id
_entity.type
_entity.pdbx_description
1 polymer ?
#
loop_
_entity_poly.entity_id
_entity_poly.type
_entity_poly.pdbx_seq_one_letter_code
_entity_poly.pdbx_strand_id
1 'polypeptide(L)'
;INVSDSKGKATGSSIAVIEGKNSIELNNCDLTGYAIGRGTGGVDDAGVMVYQSMSGDADNGVGTFSASDSKLTIDPASGKYSTAPMFFVTNTEGVINLTNTELSFGSGKLLNVAGNNGEWGTKGANGADLTFNADNQNLEGLITVDKISTLKLNLKSSTLKSTVNSANSGKEVDISLDKNSTWNVTGTSYVTVLTDEDTSLDNIKDNGNTIYYDSSNSSNSWLEGKTITLNDGGVLTPAE
;
A
#
# COMPACT_ATOMS: atom_id res chain seq x y z
N ILE A 1 11.81 -5.88 16.33
CA ILE A 1 13.02 -6.47 15.70
C ILE A 1 13.70 -5.39 14.89
N ASN A 2 14.99 -5.13 15.14
CA ASN A 2 15.78 -4.21 14.35
C ASN A 2 16.90 -4.98 13.65
N VAL A 3 17.04 -4.78 12.35
CA VAL A 3 18.05 -5.45 11.51
C VAL A 3 18.78 -4.38 10.70
N SER A 4 20.09 -4.39 10.73
CA SER A 4 20.93 -3.44 9.97
C SER A 4 22.03 -4.18 9.22
N ASP A 5 22.47 -3.58 8.11
CA ASP A 5 23.65 -3.98 7.34
C ASP A 5 23.66 -5.50 7.01
N SER A 6 22.47 -6.03 6.69
CA SER A 6 22.27 -7.46 6.59
C SER A 6 21.78 -7.88 5.22
N LYS A 7 22.21 -9.08 4.80
CA LYS A 7 21.72 -9.74 3.60
C LYS A 7 21.13 -11.10 3.96
N GLY A 8 19.93 -11.41 3.45
CA GLY A 8 19.24 -12.63 3.76
C GLY A 8 18.33 -13.13 2.67
N LYS A 9 18.08 -14.44 2.66
CA LYS A 9 17.14 -15.09 1.75
C LYS A 9 16.34 -16.16 2.47
N ALA A 10 15.01 -16.08 2.34
CA ALA A 10 14.07 -17.10 2.82
C ALA A 10 13.38 -17.77 1.62
N THR A 11 13.51 -19.09 1.47
CA THR A 11 12.92 -19.85 0.35
C THR A 11 11.59 -20.52 0.67
N GLY A 12 11.04 -20.30 1.86
CA GLY A 12 9.79 -20.90 2.31
C GLY A 12 8.86 -19.93 3.04
N SER A 13 9.10 -18.61 2.94
CA SER A 13 8.29 -17.61 3.64
C SER A 13 8.31 -16.24 2.96
N SER A 14 7.55 -15.31 3.52
CA SER A 14 7.63 -13.88 3.27
C SER A 14 9.01 -13.31 3.68
N ILE A 15 9.32 -12.08 3.25
CA ILE A 15 10.50 -11.33 3.68
C ILE A 15 10.35 -10.95 5.16
N ALA A 16 9.17 -10.47 5.54
CA ALA A 16 8.84 -10.09 6.90
C ALA A 16 7.35 -10.36 7.19
N VAL A 17 7.07 -10.76 8.42
CA VAL A 17 5.71 -10.97 8.93
C VAL A 17 5.61 -10.32 10.30
N ILE A 18 4.67 -9.39 10.45
CA ILE A 18 4.44 -8.64 11.68
C ILE A 18 3.05 -8.98 12.19
N GLU A 19 2.97 -9.54 13.39
CA GLU A 19 1.72 -9.86 14.04
C GLU A 19 1.47 -8.93 15.23
N GLY A 20 0.26 -8.36 15.27
CA GLY A 20 -0.19 -7.52 16.38
C GLY A 20 0.68 -6.30 16.62
N LYS A 21 0.78 -5.89 17.88
CA LYS A 21 1.54 -4.71 18.32
C LYS A 21 3.04 -5.00 18.35
N ASN A 22 3.60 -5.32 17.20
CA ASN A 22 5.04 -5.58 17.01
C ASN A 22 5.61 -4.70 15.90
N SER A 23 6.93 -4.64 15.82
CA SER A 23 7.62 -3.91 14.77
C SER A 23 8.80 -4.66 14.20
N ILE A 24 9.02 -4.48 12.90
CA ILE A 24 10.28 -4.83 12.21
C ILE A 24 10.81 -3.54 11.57
N GLU A 25 12.07 -3.24 11.86
CA GLU A 25 12.80 -2.12 11.28
C GLU A 25 14.05 -2.63 10.57
N LEU A 26 14.18 -2.28 9.29
CA LEU A 26 15.29 -2.67 8.43
C LEU A 26 16.07 -1.42 8.02
N ASN A 27 17.39 -1.47 8.14
CA ASN A 27 18.27 -0.40 7.70
C ASN A 27 19.45 -0.97 6.90
N ASN A 28 19.66 -0.49 5.68
CA ASN A 28 20.72 -0.96 4.78
C ASN A 28 20.72 -2.50 4.63
N CYS A 29 19.55 -3.08 4.34
CA CYS A 29 19.36 -4.52 4.21
C CYS A 29 19.04 -4.93 2.76
N ASP A 30 19.53 -6.12 2.33
CA ASP A 30 19.16 -6.77 1.06
C ASP A 30 18.48 -8.11 1.36
N LEU A 31 17.15 -8.10 1.42
CA LEU A 31 16.36 -9.24 1.84
C LEU A 31 15.50 -9.80 0.69
N THR A 32 15.53 -11.11 0.54
CA THR A 32 14.77 -11.84 -0.47
C THR A 32 13.86 -12.88 0.21
N GLY A 33 12.59 -12.91 -0.19
CA GLY A 33 11.61 -13.91 0.26
C GLY A 33 10.87 -14.56 -0.89
N TYR A 34 10.21 -15.69 -0.62
CA TYR A 34 9.37 -16.39 -1.61
C TYR A 34 7.90 -15.96 -1.55
N ALA A 35 7.55 -15.05 -0.66
CA ALA A 35 6.17 -14.57 -0.45
C ALA A 35 5.17 -15.70 -0.19
N ILE A 36 5.61 -16.76 0.47
CA ILE A 36 4.77 -17.88 0.85
C ILE A 36 4.23 -17.62 2.24
N GLY A 37 2.92 -17.42 2.33
CA GLY A 37 2.21 -17.28 3.58
C GLY A 37 2.00 -18.61 4.30
N ARG A 38 1.46 -18.53 5.53
CA ARG A 38 1.11 -19.69 6.35
C ARG A 38 -0.31 -20.18 6.14
N GLY A 39 -1.17 -19.31 5.58
CA GLY A 39 -2.58 -19.58 5.39
C GLY A 39 -2.87 -20.68 4.39
N THR A 40 -3.96 -21.38 4.58
CA THR A 40 -4.42 -22.39 3.64
C THR A 40 -4.87 -21.73 2.34
N GLY A 41 -4.40 -22.24 1.20
CA GLY A 41 -4.77 -21.73 -0.10
C GLY A 41 -4.07 -20.43 -0.54
N GLY A 42 -3.03 -19.99 0.17
CA GLY A 42 -2.22 -18.83 -0.21
C GLY A 42 -2.94 -17.49 -0.05
N VAL A 43 -3.89 -17.42 0.87
CA VAL A 43 -4.66 -16.19 1.17
C VAL A 43 -3.82 -15.09 1.82
N ASP A 44 -2.65 -15.44 2.31
CA ASP A 44 -1.68 -14.60 3.00
C ASP A 44 -0.32 -14.54 2.29
N ASP A 45 -0.26 -14.99 1.03
CA ASP A 45 0.95 -14.87 0.22
C ASP A 45 1.28 -13.39 -0.01
N ALA A 46 2.43 -12.93 0.50
CA ALA A 46 2.91 -11.57 0.33
C ALA A 46 4.43 -11.45 0.56
N GLY A 47 5.06 -10.44 -0.02
CA GLY A 47 6.45 -10.09 0.31
C GLY A 47 6.61 -9.71 1.78
N VAL A 48 5.78 -8.78 2.23
CA VAL A 48 5.67 -8.34 3.62
C VAL A 48 4.21 -8.41 4.05
N MET A 49 3.96 -8.96 5.24
CA MET A 49 2.62 -9.08 5.81
C MET A 49 2.54 -8.40 7.18
N VAL A 50 1.46 -7.62 7.39
CA VAL A 50 1.10 -7.06 8.69
C VAL A 50 -0.32 -7.53 9.05
N TYR A 51 -0.48 -8.19 10.17
CA TYR A 51 -1.75 -8.80 10.53
C TYR A 51 -1.94 -8.98 12.03
N GLN A 52 -3.13 -9.37 12.44
CA GLN A 52 -3.43 -9.86 13.79
C GLN A 52 -4.17 -11.19 13.70
N SER A 53 -3.62 -12.25 14.30
CA SER A 53 -4.20 -13.59 14.25
C SER A 53 -5.38 -13.76 15.19
N MET A 54 -5.41 -13.02 16.30
CA MET A 54 -6.34 -13.19 17.44
C MET A 54 -6.07 -14.47 18.24
N SER A 55 -4.92 -15.12 18.08
CA SER A 55 -4.52 -16.33 18.82
C SER A 55 -4.12 -16.05 20.26
N GLY A 56 -3.81 -14.80 20.59
CA GLY A 56 -3.39 -14.36 21.93
C GLY A 56 -1.88 -14.45 22.19
N ASP A 57 -1.09 -14.76 21.17
CA ASP A 57 0.38 -14.81 21.24
C ASP A 57 1.04 -13.45 20.87
N ALA A 58 0.25 -12.52 20.35
CA ALA A 58 0.67 -11.12 20.18
C ALA A 58 -0.42 -10.16 20.70
N ASP A 59 0.00 -9.09 21.37
CA ASP A 59 -0.90 -8.04 21.84
C ASP A 59 -1.60 -7.35 20.67
N ASN A 60 -2.86 -6.97 20.86
CA ASN A 60 -3.59 -6.14 19.91
C ASN A 60 -3.01 -4.73 19.86
N GLY A 61 -2.89 -4.18 18.66
CA GLY A 61 -2.41 -2.82 18.43
C GLY A 61 -1.76 -2.65 17.08
N VAL A 62 -1.08 -1.54 16.90
CA VAL A 62 -0.48 -1.15 15.62
C VAL A 62 0.72 -2.03 15.29
N GLY A 63 0.62 -2.77 14.18
CA GLY A 63 1.74 -3.48 13.58
C GLY A 63 2.58 -2.54 12.71
N THR A 64 3.89 -2.48 12.91
CA THR A 64 4.74 -1.53 12.18
C THR A 64 5.83 -2.24 11.38
N PHE A 65 5.92 -1.93 10.10
CA PHE A 65 7.04 -2.28 9.24
C PHE A 65 7.75 -1.02 8.77
N SER A 66 9.06 -0.97 8.94
CA SER A 66 9.89 0.14 8.44
C SER A 66 11.08 -0.39 7.67
N ALA A 67 11.40 0.22 6.53
CA ALA A 67 12.61 -0.10 5.78
C ALA A 67 13.24 1.20 5.23
N SER A 68 14.54 1.35 5.45
CA SER A 68 15.33 2.47 4.93
C SER A 68 16.59 1.96 4.24
N ASP A 69 16.96 2.63 3.13
CA ASP A 69 18.17 2.36 2.34
C ASP A 69 18.35 0.86 2.02
N SER A 70 17.23 0.18 1.79
CA SER A 70 17.17 -1.28 1.75
C SER A 70 16.67 -1.77 0.38
N LYS A 71 16.80 -3.08 0.17
CA LYS A 71 16.25 -3.78 -0.99
C LYS A 71 15.40 -4.95 -0.52
N LEU A 72 14.16 -5.00 -0.99
CA LEU A 72 13.21 -6.07 -0.70
C LEU A 72 12.81 -6.76 -2.00
N THR A 73 13.05 -8.07 -2.09
CA THR A 73 12.82 -8.83 -3.31
C THR A 73 11.92 -10.03 -3.06
N ILE A 74 10.82 -10.15 -3.81
CA ILE A 74 10.16 -11.44 -3.99
C ILE A 74 10.96 -12.20 -5.05
N ASP A 75 11.49 -13.38 -4.70
CA ASP A 75 12.37 -14.15 -5.56
C ASP A 75 11.66 -14.59 -6.85
N PRO A 76 12.23 -14.33 -8.04
CA PRO A 76 11.67 -14.81 -9.31
C PRO A 76 11.52 -16.34 -9.40
N ALA A 77 12.27 -17.11 -8.61
CA ALA A 77 12.12 -18.56 -8.53
C ALA A 77 10.93 -19.01 -7.67
N SER A 78 10.29 -18.09 -6.96
CA SER A 78 9.09 -18.41 -6.18
C SER A 78 7.89 -18.67 -7.09
N GLY A 79 7.12 -19.72 -6.80
CA GLY A 79 5.81 -19.93 -7.44
C GLY A 79 4.78 -18.82 -7.16
N LYS A 80 5.10 -17.91 -6.23
CA LYS A 80 4.25 -16.75 -5.86
C LYS A 80 4.70 -15.44 -6.51
N TYR A 81 5.81 -15.42 -7.22
CA TYR A 81 6.40 -14.23 -7.82
C TYR A 81 5.42 -13.42 -8.69
N SER A 82 4.61 -14.10 -9.50
CA SER A 82 3.64 -13.47 -10.41
C SER A 82 2.26 -13.20 -9.81
N THR A 83 2.03 -13.57 -8.55
CA THR A 83 0.68 -13.50 -7.95
C THR A 83 0.62 -12.75 -6.63
N ALA A 84 1.65 -12.88 -5.78
CA ALA A 84 1.67 -12.28 -4.45
C ALA A 84 1.90 -10.76 -4.52
N PRO A 85 1.16 -9.95 -3.72
CA PRO A 85 1.46 -8.54 -3.56
C PRO A 85 2.78 -8.36 -2.80
N MET A 86 3.42 -7.19 -2.98
CA MET A 86 4.59 -6.84 -2.17
C MET A 86 4.21 -6.66 -0.71
N PHE A 87 3.08 -5.96 -0.44
CA PHE A 87 2.56 -5.73 0.90
C PHE A 87 1.12 -6.23 1.01
N PHE A 88 0.83 -6.93 2.09
CA PHE A 88 -0.53 -7.31 2.49
C PHE A 88 -0.78 -6.95 3.94
N VAL A 89 -1.89 -6.23 4.20
CA VAL A 89 -2.30 -5.83 5.54
C VAL A 89 -3.73 -6.29 5.79
N THR A 90 -3.96 -7.01 6.89
CA THR A 90 -5.26 -7.61 7.19
C THR A 90 -5.52 -7.74 8.69
N ASN A 91 -6.76 -7.56 9.11
CA ASN A 91 -7.25 -7.72 10.48
C ASN A 91 -6.46 -6.93 11.53
N THR A 92 -5.94 -5.74 11.18
CA THR A 92 -5.08 -4.96 12.08
C THR A 92 -5.09 -3.48 11.72
N GLU A 93 -4.68 -2.66 12.67
CA GLU A 93 -4.14 -1.33 12.38
C GLU A 93 -2.66 -1.47 12.05
N GLY A 94 -2.23 -0.91 10.92
CA GLY A 94 -0.87 -1.08 10.42
C GLY A 94 -0.21 0.24 10.03
N VAL A 95 1.12 0.29 10.17
CA VAL A 95 1.96 1.36 9.65
C VAL A 95 3.08 0.76 8.82
N ILE A 96 3.23 1.24 7.58
CA ILE A 96 4.37 0.91 6.73
C ILE A 96 5.14 2.20 6.44
N ASN A 97 6.43 2.20 6.73
CA ASN A 97 7.32 3.32 6.45
C ASN A 97 8.41 2.86 5.50
N LEU A 98 8.50 3.48 4.34
CA LEU A 98 9.57 3.22 3.38
C LEU A 98 10.36 4.50 3.09
N THR A 99 11.68 4.39 3.18
CA THR A 99 12.60 5.47 2.80
C THR A 99 13.68 4.88 1.89
N ASN A 100 13.82 5.42 0.66
CA ASN A 100 14.88 5.03 -0.27
C ASN A 100 15.07 3.50 -0.38
N THR A 101 13.98 2.75 -0.44
CA THR A 101 13.98 1.28 -0.44
C THR A 101 13.59 0.74 -1.81
N GLU A 102 14.45 -0.07 -2.42
CA GLU A 102 14.18 -0.75 -3.69
C GLU A 102 13.21 -1.92 -3.48
N LEU A 103 12.13 -1.97 -4.27
CA LEU A 103 11.16 -3.04 -4.26
C LEU A 103 11.24 -3.83 -5.58
N SER A 104 11.34 -5.16 -5.51
CA SER A 104 11.40 -6.04 -6.67
C SER A 104 10.41 -7.20 -6.54
N PHE A 105 9.40 -7.24 -7.43
CA PHE A 105 8.36 -8.27 -7.46
C PHE A 105 7.71 -8.33 -8.86
N GLY A 106 7.11 -9.44 -9.22
CA GLY A 106 6.62 -9.66 -10.60
C GLY A 106 5.10 -9.65 -10.76
N SER A 107 4.33 -9.57 -9.69
CA SER A 107 2.86 -9.59 -9.75
C SER A 107 2.24 -8.28 -10.25
N GLY A 108 2.98 -7.18 -10.21
CA GLY A 108 2.44 -5.84 -10.43
C GLY A 108 1.50 -5.36 -9.32
N LYS A 109 1.37 -6.09 -8.20
CA LYS A 109 0.52 -5.74 -7.06
C LYS A 109 1.41 -5.18 -5.95
N LEU A 110 1.42 -3.86 -5.79
CA LEU A 110 2.20 -3.21 -4.74
C LEU A 110 1.61 -3.47 -3.36
N LEU A 111 0.31 -3.21 -3.21
CA LEU A 111 -0.35 -3.20 -1.91
C LEU A 111 -1.75 -3.79 -1.99
N ASN A 112 -2.06 -4.67 -1.04
CA ASN A 112 -3.40 -5.14 -0.76
C ASN A 112 -3.77 -4.83 0.69
N VAL A 113 -4.84 -4.03 0.92
CA VAL A 113 -5.39 -3.70 2.24
C VAL A 113 -6.79 -4.29 2.30
N ALA A 114 -6.94 -5.42 2.96
CA ALA A 114 -8.18 -6.15 2.85
C ALA A 114 -8.43 -7.07 4.05
N GLY A 115 -9.68 -7.43 4.26
CA GLY A 115 -10.05 -8.57 5.08
C GLY A 115 -9.54 -9.89 4.49
N ASN A 116 -9.59 -10.92 5.30
CA ASN A 116 -9.26 -12.27 4.91
C ASN A 116 -10.50 -13.19 4.99
N ASN A 117 -10.37 -14.44 4.59
CA ASN A 117 -11.48 -15.39 4.52
C ASN A 117 -11.99 -15.90 5.90
N GLY A 118 -11.59 -15.25 6.99
CA GLY A 118 -11.93 -15.65 8.37
C GLY A 118 -10.87 -16.53 9.02
N GLU A 119 -9.68 -16.61 8.42
CA GLU A 119 -8.53 -17.27 9.04
C GLU A 119 -8.05 -16.49 10.26
N TRP A 120 -8.12 -15.15 10.18
CA TRP A 120 -7.84 -14.24 11.28
C TRP A 120 -8.99 -13.26 11.45
N GLY A 121 -9.51 -13.18 12.66
CA GLY A 121 -10.67 -12.36 13.00
C GLY A 121 -11.97 -12.87 12.38
N THR A 122 -13.01 -12.05 12.42
CA THR A 122 -14.33 -12.40 11.90
C THR A 122 -14.44 -11.98 10.44
N LYS A 123 -14.69 -12.92 9.54
CA LYS A 123 -14.90 -12.62 8.12
C LYS A 123 -15.92 -11.50 7.92
N GLY A 124 -15.52 -10.48 7.16
CA GLY A 124 -16.34 -9.30 6.89
C GLY A 124 -16.21 -8.18 7.94
N ALA A 125 -15.47 -8.43 9.03
CA ALA A 125 -15.12 -7.43 10.04
C ALA A 125 -13.61 -7.42 10.36
N ASN A 126 -12.83 -8.15 9.57
CA ASN A 126 -11.38 -8.34 9.72
C ASN A 126 -10.60 -7.55 8.66
N GLY A 127 -11.05 -6.35 8.34
CA GLY A 127 -10.33 -5.40 7.50
C GLY A 127 -9.06 -4.87 8.16
N ALA A 128 -8.40 -3.97 7.49
CA ALA A 128 -7.23 -3.29 8.01
C ALA A 128 -7.34 -1.78 7.86
N ASP A 129 -6.78 -1.06 8.82
CA ASP A 129 -6.61 0.39 8.76
C ASP A 129 -5.12 0.69 8.60
N LEU A 130 -4.70 1.04 7.37
CA LEU A 130 -3.28 1.22 7.03
C LEU A 130 -2.90 2.68 6.85
N THR A 131 -1.82 3.09 7.52
CA THR A 131 -1.04 4.27 7.14
C THR A 131 0.24 3.83 6.43
N PHE A 132 0.41 4.25 5.18
CA PHE A 132 1.60 3.98 4.38
C PHE A 132 2.35 5.30 4.12
N ASN A 133 3.56 5.40 4.63
CA ASN A 133 4.43 6.56 4.46
C ASN A 133 5.57 6.22 3.50
N ALA A 134 5.72 7.02 2.46
CA ALA A 134 6.80 6.92 1.48
C ALA A 134 7.62 8.22 1.48
N ASP A 135 8.89 8.14 1.82
CA ASP A 135 9.83 9.26 1.81
C ASP A 135 10.99 8.94 0.87
N ASN A 136 11.25 9.80 -0.12
CA ASN A 136 12.27 9.57 -1.15
C ASN A 136 12.14 8.18 -1.79
N GLN A 137 10.91 7.80 -2.16
CA GLN A 137 10.55 6.44 -2.52
C GLN A 137 9.99 6.36 -3.94
N ASN A 138 10.36 5.31 -4.68
CA ASN A 138 9.72 4.95 -5.93
C ASN A 138 8.78 3.76 -5.69
N LEU A 139 7.48 3.99 -5.90
CA LEU A 139 6.44 2.98 -5.75
C LEU A 139 5.83 2.67 -7.11
N GLU A 140 5.76 1.41 -7.49
CA GLU A 140 5.11 0.97 -8.72
C GLU A 140 4.23 -0.26 -8.47
N GLY A 141 3.01 -0.27 -9.02
CA GLY A 141 2.09 -1.39 -8.96
C GLY A 141 0.69 -1.02 -8.49
N LEU A 142 -0.22 -1.97 -8.59
CA LEU A 142 -1.62 -1.80 -8.18
C LEU A 142 -1.77 -1.67 -6.67
N ILE A 143 -2.66 -0.78 -6.25
CA ILE A 143 -3.09 -0.63 -4.87
C ILE A 143 -4.57 -0.99 -4.78
N THR A 144 -4.89 -2.01 -3.98
CA THR A 144 -6.26 -2.47 -3.75
C THR A 144 -6.65 -2.30 -2.28
N VAL A 145 -7.87 -1.83 -2.08
CA VAL A 145 -8.47 -1.65 -0.75
C VAL A 145 -9.89 -2.20 -0.80
N ASP A 146 -10.26 -3.03 0.16
CA ASP A 146 -11.61 -3.59 0.22
C ASP A 146 -12.57 -2.73 1.04
N LYS A 147 -13.86 -3.08 1.00
CA LYS A 147 -14.97 -2.31 1.60
C LYS A 147 -14.96 -2.23 3.13
N ILE A 148 -14.10 -2.97 3.80
CA ILE A 148 -13.98 -2.98 5.26
C ILE A 148 -12.64 -2.44 5.74
N SER A 149 -11.82 -1.95 4.80
CA SER A 149 -10.46 -1.49 5.08
C SER A 149 -10.26 -0.03 4.67
N THR A 150 -9.31 0.63 5.31
CA THR A 150 -8.91 2.01 5.03
C THR A 150 -7.44 2.10 4.65
N LEU A 151 -7.09 3.06 3.79
CA LEU A 151 -5.72 3.38 3.43
C LEU A 151 -5.49 4.87 3.54
N LYS A 152 -4.43 5.26 4.24
CA LYS A 152 -3.85 6.59 4.18
C LYS A 152 -2.44 6.48 3.60
N LEU A 153 -2.24 6.96 2.36
CA LEU A 153 -0.97 6.94 1.65
C LEU A 153 -0.38 8.35 1.61
N ASN A 154 0.76 8.51 2.25
CA ASN A 154 1.48 9.78 2.32
C ASN A 154 2.75 9.70 1.49
N LEU A 155 2.87 10.58 0.50
CA LEU A 155 4.04 10.67 -0.39
C LEU A 155 4.82 11.93 -0.06
N LYS A 156 6.11 11.78 0.22
CA LYS A 156 7.05 12.86 0.45
C LYS A 156 8.27 12.65 -0.44
N SER A 157 8.56 13.58 -1.32
CA SER A 157 9.66 13.49 -2.29
C SER A 157 9.68 12.16 -3.05
N SER A 158 8.50 11.64 -3.37
CA SER A 158 8.30 10.25 -3.81
C SER A 158 7.55 10.17 -5.14
N THR A 159 7.75 9.09 -5.87
CA THR A 159 7.00 8.80 -7.09
C THR A 159 6.09 7.60 -6.86
N LEU A 160 4.80 7.75 -7.20
CA LEU A 160 3.82 6.67 -7.26
C LEU A 160 3.43 6.42 -8.72
N LYS A 161 3.70 5.25 -9.24
CA LYS A 161 3.20 4.78 -10.55
C LYS A 161 2.16 3.69 -10.31
N SER A 162 0.90 4.06 -10.27
CA SER A 162 -0.16 3.18 -9.78
C SER A 162 -1.54 3.50 -10.32
N THR A 163 -2.36 2.46 -10.37
CA THR A 163 -3.82 2.54 -10.30
C THR A 163 -4.23 2.26 -8.86
N VAL A 164 -5.05 3.13 -8.28
CA VAL A 164 -5.46 3.05 -6.89
C VAL A 164 -6.95 2.74 -6.79
N ASN A 165 -7.31 1.68 -6.04
CA ASN A 165 -8.69 1.33 -5.71
C ASN A 165 -9.64 1.32 -6.93
N SER A 166 -9.19 0.74 -8.04
CA SER A 166 -9.91 0.75 -9.32
C SER A 166 -11.32 0.15 -9.27
N ALA A 167 -11.59 -0.71 -8.32
CA ALA A 167 -12.91 -1.29 -8.08
C ALA A 167 -13.85 -0.35 -7.29
N ASN A 168 -13.39 0.82 -6.86
CA ASN A 168 -14.11 1.72 -5.97
C ASN A 168 -14.70 1.00 -4.75
N SER A 169 -13.92 0.12 -4.14
CA SER A 169 -14.38 -0.75 -3.06
C SER A 169 -13.87 -0.32 -1.68
N GLY A 170 -12.78 0.44 -1.60
CA GLY A 170 -12.20 0.87 -0.33
C GLY A 170 -13.18 1.65 0.53
N LYS A 171 -13.22 1.35 1.83
CA LYS A 171 -14.06 2.08 2.80
C LYS A 171 -13.62 3.54 2.90
N GLU A 172 -12.32 3.78 2.89
CA GLU A 172 -11.68 5.09 2.85
C GLU A 172 -10.30 4.95 2.22
N VAL A 173 -9.98 5.80 1.25
CA VAL A 173 -8.70 5.78 0.54
C VAL A 173 -8.23 7.22 0.39
N ASP A 174 -7.26 7.60 1.22
CA ASP A 174 -6.73 8.94 1.24
C ASP A 174 -5.32 8.96 0.65
N ILE A 175 -5.07 9.90 -0.25
CA ILE A 175 -3.73 10.13 -0.84
C ILE A 175 -3.30 11.55 -0.54
N SER A 176 -2.08 11.69 -0.04
CA SER A 176 -1.43 12.98 0.20
C SER A 176 -0.10 13.07 -0.54
N LEU A 177 0.10 14.13 -1.31
CA LEU A 177 1.34 14.44 -2.02
C LEU A 177 1.94 15.74 -1.49
N ASP A 178 3.25 15.74 -1.24
CA ASP A 178 4.00 16.99 -1.12
C ASP A 178 4.35 17.54 -2.51
N LYS A 179 4.90 18.77 -2.57
CA LYS A 179 5.25 19.44 -3.84
C LYS A 179 6.30 18.71 -4.67
N ASN A 180 7.10 17.82 -4.05
CA ASN A 180 8.18 17.10 -4.71
C ASN A 180 7.76 15.68 -5.10
N SER A 181 6.54 15.28 -4.77
CA SER A 181 6.02 13.97 -5.12
C SER A 181 5.26 13.99 -6.43
N THR A 182 5.25 12.86 -7.12
CA THR A 182 4.55 12.70 -8.40
C THR A 182 3.68 11.45 -8.36
N TRP A 183 2.42 11.56 -8.82
CA TRP A 183 1.57 10.41 -9.08
C TRP A 183 1.42 10.20 -10.60
N ASN A 184 2.05 9.14 -11.13
CA ASN A 184 1.84 8.64 -12.49
C ASN A 184 0.66 7.66 -12.47
N VAL A 185 -0.51 8.11 -12.90
CA VAL A 185 -1.74 7.34 -12.89
C VAL A 185 -1.75 6.34 -14.03
N THR A 186 -1.89 5.05 -13.73
CA THR A 186 -1.83 3.97 -14.73
C THR A 186 -3.19 3.39 -15.11
N GLY A 187 -4.26 3.88 -14.49
CA GLY A 187 -5.64 3.49 -14.79
C GLY A 187 -6.63 4.25 -13.93
N THR A 188 -7.92 4.09 -14.21
CA THR A 188 -8.99 4.72 -13.44
C THR A 188 -8.83 4.43 -11.95
N SER A 189 -8.79 5.50 -11.16
CA SER A 189 -8.51 5.44 -9.73
C SER A 189 -9.62 6.14 -8.93
N TYR A 190 -9.86 5.65 -7.71
CA TYR A 190 -10.87 6.21 -6.81
C TYR A 190 -10.23 6.51 -5.46
N VAL A 191 -10.39 7.75 -5.01
CA VAL A 191 -9.89 8.22 -3.71
C VAL A 191 -11.03 8.86 -2.90
N THR A 192 -11.01 8.69 -1.60
CA THR A 192 -11.91 9.39 -0.69
C THR A 192 -11.44 10.82 -0.49
N VAL A 193 -10.15 11.00 -0.18
CA VAL A 193 -9.51 12.30 -0.02
C VAL A 193 -8.27 12.40 -0.91
N LEU A 194 -8.15 13.51 -1.62
CA LEU A 194 -6.91 13.90 -2.26
C LEU A 194 -6.38 15.17 -1.61
N THR A 195 -5.19 15.12 -1.07
CA THR A 195 -4.45 16.29 -0.59
C THR A 195 -3.20 16.46 -1.44
N ASP A 196 -3.03 17.63 -2.05
CA ASP A 196 -1.87 17.95 -2.85
C ASP A 196 -1.33 19.33 -2.49
N GLU A 197 -0.06 19.40 -2.11
CA GLU A 197 0.60 20.67 -1.85
C GLU A 197 0.87 21.46 -3.14
N ASP A 198 0.89 20.78 -4.32
CA ASP A 198 0.86 21.43 -5.62
C ASP A 198 -0.60 21.62 -6.08
N THR A 199 -1.18 22.75 -5.73
CA THR A 199 -2.57 23.06 -6.08
C THR A 199 -2.81 23.26 -7.58
N SER A 200 -1.74 23.32 -8.41
CA SER A 200 -1.85 23.28 -9.87
C SER A 200 -2.10 21.88 -10.42
N LEU A 201 -1.85 20.84 -9.61
CA LEU A 201 -1.92 19.42 -9.97
C LEU A 201 -0.94 19.01 -11.08
N ASP A 202 0.12 19.81 -11.31
CA ASP A 202 1.13 19.53 -12.34
C ASP A 202 1.97 18.29 -12.01
N ASN A 203 1.99 17.90 -10.73
CA ASN A 203 2.65 16.70 -10.23
C ASN A 203 1.81 15.41 -10.40
N ILE A 204 0.55 15.51 -10.84
CA ILE A 204 -0.27 14.37 -11.25
C ILE A 204 -0.12 14.17 -12.75
N LYS A 205 0.54 13.07 -13.15
CA LYS A 205 0.68 12.63 -14.54
C LYS A 205 -0.45 11.64 -14.83
N ASP A 206 -1.54 12.15 -15.38
CA ASP A 206 -2.78 11.38 -15.52
C ASP A 206 -2.75 10.34 -16.66
N ASN A 207 -1.86 10.52 -17.66
CA ASN A 207 -1.74 9.63 -18.82
C ASN A 207 -3.10 9.36 -19.52
N GLY A 208 -4.01 10.32 -19.52
CA GLY A 208 -5.36 10.20 -20.09
C GLY A 208 -6.35 9.43 -19.21
N ASN A 209 -5.99 9.11 -17.96
CA ASN A 209 -6.85 8.39 -17.02
C ASN A 209 -7.71 9.32 -16.18
N THR A 210 -8.74 8.75 -15.57
CA THR A 210 -9.64 9.45 -14.65
C THR A 210 -9.32 9.13 -13.20
N ILE A 211 -9.32 10.16 -12.36
CA ILE A 211 -9.29 10.04 -10.91
C ILE A 211 -10.65 10.54 -10.39
N TYR A 212 -11.33 9.70 -9.64
CA TYR A 212 -12.55 10.05 -8.93
C TYR A 212 -12.26 10.39 -7.48
N TYR A 213 -12.87 11.48 -6.97
CA TYR A 213 -12.76 11.87 -5.56
C TYR A 213 -14.14 12.06 -4.91
N ASP A 214 -14.23 11.90 -3.59
CA ASP A 214 -15.49 12.15 -2.86
C ASP A 214 -15.68 13.66 -2.63
N SER A 215 -16.57 14.29 -3.42
CA SER A 215 -16.87 15.71 -3.30
C SER A 215 -17.67 16.06 -2.04
N SER A 216 -18.25 15.08 -1.35
CA SER A 216 -18.95 15.28 -0.08
C SER A 216 -18.01 15.39 1.11
N ASN A 217 -16.77 14.89 0.98
CA ASN A 217 -15.76 14.99 2.03
C ASN A 217 -15.20 16.42 2.11
N SER A 218 -15.31 17.03 3.28
CA SER A 218 -14.88 18.43 3.51
C SER A 218 -13.38 18.67 3.27
N SER A 219 -12.55 17.63 3.36
CA SER A 219 -11.12 17.70 3.05
C SER A 219 -10.84 17.98 1.57
N ASN A 220 -11.81 17.68 0.68
CA ASN A 220 -11.75 17.98 -0.75
C ASN A 220 -12.38 19.33 -1.12
N SER A 221 -12.74 20.17 -0.16
CA SER A 221 -13.39 21.48 -0.42
C SER A 221 -12.55 22.39 -1.33
N TRP A 222 -11.23 22.23 -1.37
CA TRP A 222 -10.32 22.95 -2.24
C TRP A 222 -10.50 22.62 -3.74
N LEU A 223 -11.09 21.46 -4.07
CA LEU A 223 -11.46 21.05 -5.43
C LEU A 223 -12.82 21.63 -5.87
N GLU A 224 -13.54 22.30 -4.96
CA GLU A 224 -14.80 23.00 -5.20
C GLU A 224 -15.91 22.12 -5.86
N GLY A 225 -15.83 20.80 -5.71
CA GLY A 225 -16.76 19.85 -6.35
C GLY A 225 -16.71 19.85 -7.89
N LYS A 226 -15.59 20.27 -8.48
CA LYS A 226 -15.43 20.44 -9.93
C LYS A 226 -14.76 19.24 -10.59
N THR A 227 -15.08 19.05 -11.88
CA THR A 227 -14.23 18.27 -12.79
C THR A 227 -13.10 19.17 -13.29
N ILE A 228 -11.88 18.73 -13.10
CA ILE A 228 -10.65 19.42 -13.50
C ILE A 228 -9.98 18.59 -14.59
N THR A 229 -9.75 19.19 -15.75
CA THR A 229 -8.95 18.56 -16.81
C THR A 229 -7.48 18.64 -16.42
N LEU A 230 -6.82 17.48 -16.41
CA LEU A 230 -5.40 17.35 -16.09
C LEU A 230 -4.52 17.50 -17.35
N ASN A 231 -3.21 17.54 -17.16
CA ASN A 231 -2.28 17.94 -18.23
C ASN A 231 -2.14 16.95 -19.39
N ASP A 232 -2.37 15.66 -19.15
CA ASP A 232 -2.24 14.60 -20.17
C ASP A 232 -3.61 14.19 -20.77
N GLY A 233 -4.65 14.99 -20.52
CA GLY A 233 -6.00 14.85 -21.10
C GLY A 233 -6.96 13.97 -20.30
N GLY A 234 -6.55 13.46 -19.14
CA GLY A 234 -7.43 12.84 -18.17
C GLY A 234 -8.14 13.87 -17.29
N VAL A 235 -8.90 13.40 -16.33
CA VAL A 235 -9.69 14.26 -15.45
C VAL A 235 -9.61 13.84 -13.98
N LEU A 236 -9.66 14.84 -13.09
CA LEU A 236 -9.97 14.67 -11.68
C LEU A 236 -11.42 15.14 -11.48
N THR A 237 -12.32 14.25 -11.05
CA THR A 237 -13.76 14.50 -11.04
C THR A 237 -14.45 13.92 -9.81
N PRO A 238 -15.56 14.54 -9.33
CA PRO A 238 -16.40 13.94 -8.30
C PRO A 238 -16.82 12.51 -8.66
N ALA A 239 -16.78 11.61 -7.69
CA ALA A 239 -17.45 10.32 -7.79
C ALA A 239 -18.97 10.53 -7.72
N GLU A 240 -19.73 9.77 -8.53
CA GLU A 240 -21.21 9.78 -8.49
C GLU A 240 -21.74 8.99 -7.30
#